data_94552f980854cf85762f9c7d249d0328
#
_entry.id   94552f980854cf85762f9c7d249d0328
#
_cell.length_a   1.000
_cell.length_b   1.000
_cell.length_c   1.000
_cell.angle_alpha   90.00
_cell.angle_beta   90.00
_cell.angle_gamma   90.00
#
_symmetry.space_group_name_H-M   'P 1'
#
loop_
_entity.id
_entity.type
_entity.pdbx_description
1 polymer ?
#
loop_
_entity_poly.entity_id
_entity_poly.type
_entity_poly.pdbx_seq_one_letter_code
_entity_poly.pdbx_strand_id
1 'polypeptide(L)'
;MISSIRHVGFVVSNLEESLKFYTGILNLEVYRRFTEQGEFIDSLTGIKSVTLEWVKLIIPSGGLIELLQYHSHPESSDSRDVAFPSNRLGCSHVALTVEDLSLIYDRLTEAGYKCKSAPLIAPGGKAKILYCHDPDGAILELIEDL
;
A
#
# COMPACT_ATOMS: atom_id res chain seq x y z
N MET A 1 -5.11 -22.99 13.20
CA MET A 1 -3.70 -22.57 13.09
C MET A 1 -3.55 -21.72 11.82
N ILE A 2 -2.71 -20.68 11.85
CA ILE A 2 -2.39 -19.85 10.68
C ILE A 2 -1.42 -20.64 9.79
N SER A 3 -1.68 -20.66 8.47
CA SER A 3 -0.83 -21.37 7.50
C SER A 3 0.01 -20.41 6.63
N SER A 4 -0.50 -19.22 6.33
CA SER A 4 0.21 -18.24 5.51
C SER A 4 -0.45 -16.86 5.61
N ILE A 5 0.26 -15.83 5.16
CA ILE A 5 -0.33 -14.52 4.84
C ILE A 5 -0.93 -14.64 3.44
N ARG A 6 -2.23 -14.35 3.29
CA ARG A 6 -2.92 -14.39 1.99
C ARG A 6 -2.77 -13.09 1.21
N HIS A 7 -3.02 -11.96 1.87
CA HIS A 7 -2.84 -10.62 1.33
C HIS A 7 -2.65 -9.61 2.46
N VAL A 8 -2.19 -8.43 2.10
CA VAL A 8 -2.19 -7.24 2.95
C VAL A 8 -3.17 -6.25 2.36
N GLY A 9 -4.12 -5.76 3.18
CA GLY A 9 -5.15 -4.80 2.75
C GLY A 9 -4.81 -3.37 3.15
N PHE A 10 -4.98 -2.44 2.21
CA PHE A 10 -4.91 -1.00 2.44
C PHE A 10 -6.26 -0.38 2.12
N VAL A 11 -6.86 0.31 3.08
CA VAL A 11 -8.01 1.17 2.80
C VAL A 11 -7.47 2.45 2.17
N VAL A 12 -8.02 2.80 1.01
CA VAL A 12 -7.59 3.94 0.21
C VAL A 12 -8.75 4.90 -0.04
N SER A 13 -8.46 6.19 -0.12
CA SER A 13 -9.47 7.21 -0.37
C SER A 13 -9.91 7.26 -1.84
N ASN A 14 -9.01 6.90 -2.76
CA ASN A 14 -9.25 6.90 -4.20
C ASN A 14 -8.43 5.79 -4.88
N LEU A 15 -9.12 4.75 -5.38
CA LEU A 15 -8.48 3.61 -6.05
C LEU A 15 -7.67 4.01 -7.28
N GLU A 16 -8.14 4.97 -8.08
CA GLU A 16 -7.43 5.35 -9.30
C GLU A 16 -6.10 6.07 -8.98
N GLU A 17 -6.07 6.91 -7.95
CA GLU A 17 -4.82 7.54 -7.50
C GLU A 17 -3.86 6.51 -6.88
N SER A 18 -4.39 5.58 -6.10
CA SER A 18 -3.59 4.49 -5.54
C SER A 18 -3.05 3.57 -6.62
N LEU A 19 -3.84 3.24 -7.65
CA LEU A 19 -3.37 2.44 -8.78
C LEU A 19 -2.21 3.11 -9.54
N LYS A 20 -2.22 4.44 -9.72
CA LYS A 20 -1.06 5.16 -10.32
C LYS A 20 0.22 4.92 -9.52
N PHE A 21 0.13 4.88 -8.19
CA PHE A 21 1.27 4.59 -7.33
C PHE A 21 1.69 3.11 -7.41
N TYR A 22 0.77 2.20 -7.11
CA TYR A 22 1.10 0.76 -6.99
C TYR A 22 1.43 0.10 -8.34
N THR A 23 0.78 0.48 -9.43
CA THR A 23 1.07 -0.07 -10.76
C THR A 23 2.06 0.79 -11.56
N GLY A 24 1.98 2.11 -11.45
CA GLY A 24 2.83 3.03 -12.22
C GLY A 24 4.24 3.19 -11.64
N ILE A 25 4.37 3.32 -10.32
CA ILE A 25 5.69 3.50 -9.66
C ILE A 25 6.28 2.15 -9.26
N LEU A 26 5.49 1.30 -8.55
CA LEU A 26 5.96 0.01 -8.03
C LEU A 26 5.82 -1.14 -9.04
N ASN A 27 5.20 -0.88 -10.20
CA ASN A 27 5.08 -1.82 -11.31
C ASN A 27 4.36 -3.13 -10.94
N LEU A 28 3.40 -3.08 -9.98
CA LEU A 28 2.57 -4.22 -9.65
C LEU A 28 1.46 -4.39 -10.69
N GLU A 29 1.05 -5.64 -10.93
CA GLU A 29 0.00 -5.96 -11.89
C GLU A 29 -1.35 -6.18 -11.20
N VAL A 30 -2.42 -5.68 -11.83
CA VAL A 30 -3.78 -5.92 -11.36
C VAL A 30 -4.15 -7.38 -11.63
N TYR A 31 -4.46 -8.12 -10.56
CA TYR A 31 -4.97 -9.49 -10.64
C TYR A 31 -6.49 -9.53 -10.80
N ARG A 32 -7.21 -8.73 -9.99
CA ARG A 32 -8.67 -8.71 -9.99
C ARG A 32 -9.18 -7.42 -9.38
N ARG A 33 -10.32 -6.94 -9.91
CA ARG A 33 -11.07 -5.80 -9.40
C ARG A 33 -12.54 -6.17 -9.29
N PHE A 34 -13.20 -5.76 -8.20
CA PHE A 34 -14.61 -6.07 -7.96
C PHE A 34 -15.24 -5.07 -7.01
N THR A 35 -16.56 -4.85 -7.17
CA THR A 35 -17.37 -4.06 -6.24
C THR A 35 -18.37 -4.99 -5.55
N GLU A 36 -18.39 -4.94 -4.23
CA GLU A 36 -19.25 -5.77 -3.39
C GLU A 36 -20.31 -4.94 -2.67
N GLN A 37 -21.52 -5.50 -2.61
CA GLN A 37 -22.68 -4.97 -1.90
C GLN A 37 -23.51 -6.14 -1.36
N GLY A 38 -24.36 -5.86 -0.37
CA GLY A 38 -25.34 -6.80 0.16
C GLY A 38 -24.90 -7.46 1.46
N GLU A 39 -25.72 -8.40 1.92
CA GLU A 39 -25.67 -8.95 3.28
C GLU A 39 -24.31 -9.57 3.65
N PHE A 40 -23.64 -10.23 2.70
CA PHE A 40 -22.36 -10.87 2.95
C PHE A 40 -21.29 -9.83 3.35
N ILE A 41 -21.11 -8.80 2.52
CA ILE A 41 -20.06 -7.80 2.78
C ILE A 41 -20.41 -6.89 3.94
N ASP A 42 -21.71 -6.59 4.14
CA ASP A 42 -22.20 -5.87 5.32
C ASP A 42 -21.85 -6.61 6.61
N SER A 43 -22.12 -7.92 6.64
CA SER A 43 -21.81 -8.78 7.79
C SER A 43 -20.31 -8.92 8.03
N LEU A 44 -19.54 -9.08 6.95
CA LEU A 44 -18.08 -9.25 7.02
C LEU A 44 -17.39 -8.00 7.55
N THR A 45 -17.80 -6.81 7.07
CA THR A 45 -17.19 -5.52 7.46
C THR A 45 -17.81 -4.93 8.73
N GLY A 46 -19.02 -5.37 9.12
CA GLY A 46 -19.78 -4.76 10.20
C GLY A 46 -20.41 -3.41 9.83
N ILE A 47 -20.45 -3.06 8.55
CA ILE A 47 -20.98 -1.80 8.03
C ILE A 47 -22.23 -2.09 7.19
N LYS A 48 -23.39 -1.53 7.59
CA LYS A 48 -24.64 -1.75 6.87
C LYS A 48 -24.69 -0.97 5.56
N SER A 49 -25.25 -1.60 4.53
CA SER A 49 -25.41 -1.02 3.19
C SER A 49 -24.10 -0.52 2.61
N VAL A 50 -23.03 -1.25 2.85
CA VAL A 50 -21.69 -0.90 2.35
C VAL A 50 -21.61 -1.10 0.84
N THR A 51 -20.93 -0.18 0.17
CA THR A 51 -20.44 -0.33 -1.19
C THR A 51 -18.93 -0.29 -1.12
N LEU A 52 -18.32 -1.47 -1.25
CA LEU A 52 -16.88 -1.67 -1.16
C LEU A 52 -16.34 -2.08 -2.53
N GLU A 53 -15.42 -1.30 -3.05
CA GLU A 53 -14.64 -1.68 -4.22
C GLU A 53 -13.23 -2.08 -3.78
N TRP A 54 -12.75 -3.22 -4.30
CA TRP A 54 -11.39 -3.67 -4.05
C TRP A 54 -10.65 -4.05 -5.32
N VAL A 55 -9.35 -3.86 -5.29
CA VAL A 55 -8.41 -4.28 -6.33
C VAL A 55 -7.31 -5.10 -5.70
N LYS A 56 -7.06 -6.28 -6.23
CA LYS A 56 -5.93 -7.15 -5.83
C LYS A 56 -4.80 -7.00 -6.83
N LEU A 57 -3.60 -6.80 -6.30
CA LEU A 57 -2.35 -6.63 -7.04
C LEU A 57 -1.44 -7.81 -6.75
N ILE A 58 -0.79 -8.36 -7.78
CA ILE A 58 0.13 -9.50 -7.65
C ILE A 58 1.50 -9.02 -7.22
N ILE A 59 2.06 -9.68 -6.20
CA ILE A 59 3.48 -9.61 -5.86
C ILE A 59 4.18 -10.76 -6.60
N PRO A 60 5.21 -10.52 -7.43
CA PRO A 60 5.83 -11.55 -8.27
C PRO A 60 6.31 -12.80 -7.52
N SER A 61 6.81 -12.64 -6.29
CA SER A 61 7.26 -13.74 -5.43
C SER A 61 6.14 -14.52 -4.74
N GLY A 62 4.89 -14.10 -4.92
CA GLY A 62 3.69 -14.65 -4.29
C GLY A 62 3.08 -13.71 -3.25
N GLY A 63 1.79 -13.91 -3.01
CA GLY A 63 0.97 -13.02 -2.19
C GLY A 63 0.33 -11.90 -3.00
N LEU A 64 -0.50 -11.13 -2.31
CA LEU A 64 -1.28 -10.05 -2.92
C LEU A 64 -1.25 -8.80 -2.02
N ILE A 65 -1.32 -7.64 -2.64
CA ILE A 65 -1.77 -6.40 -2.02
C ILE A 65 -3.22 -6.18 -2.43
N GLU A 66 -4.09 -5.85 -1.49
CA GLU A 66 -5.49 -5.51 -1.74
C GLU A 66 -5.73 -4.05 -1.39
N LEU A 67 -6.19 -3.27 -2.36
CA LEU A 67 -6.61 -1.89 -2.17
C LEU A 67 -8.13 -1.88 -2.02
N LEU A 68 -8.66 -1.18 -1.00
CA LEU A 68 -10.08 -1.18 -0.65
C LEU A 68 -10.58 0.26 -0.57
N GLN A 69 -11.60 0.59 -1.36
CA GLN A 69 -12.29 1.89 -1.27
C GLN A 69 -13.72 1.71 -0.82
N TYR A 70 -14.08 2.33 0.29
CA TYR A 70 -15.43 2.36 0.84
C TYR A 70 -16.20 3.54 0.25
N HIS A 71 -16.93 3.33 -0.86
CA HIS A 71 -17.66 4.40 -1.55
C HIS A 71 -18.82 4.98 -0.74
N SER A 72 -19.53 4.12 0.00
CA SER A 72 -20.70 4.52 0.81
C SER A 72 -20.34 5.11 2.17
N HIS A 73 -19.17 4.76 2.70
CA HIS A 73 -18.71 5.14 4.04
C HIS A 73 -17.23 5.53 3.98
N PRO A 74 -16.90 6.60 3.27
CA PRO A 74 -15.53 7.06 3.20
C PRO A 74 -15.08 7.53 4.59
N GLU A 75 -13.83 7.21 4.97
CA GLU A 75 -13.25 7.81 6.17
C GLU A 75 -13.11 9.32 5.95
N SER A 76 -13.64 10.10 6.85
CA SER A 76 -13.49 11.56 6.86
C SER A 76 -12.16 11.92 7.54
N SER A 77 -11.04 11.61 6.91
CA SER A 77 -9.78 12.13 7.42
C SER A 77 -9.53 13.52 6.82
N ASP A 78 -9.56 14.56 7.65
CA ASP A 78 -9.06 15.90 7.32
C ASP A 78 -7.53 15.90 7.06
N SER A 79 -6.91 14.72 7.05
CA SER A 79 -5.47 14.51 7.06
C SER A 79 -4.91 13.87 5.79
N ARG A 80 -5.53 14.06 4.64
CA ARG A 80 -5.08 13.53 3.33
C ARG A 80 -3.65 13.93 2.92
N ASP A 81 -3.04 14.88 3.62
CA ASP A 81 -1.66 15.32 3.39
C ASP A 81 -0.65 14.82 4.42
N VAL A 82 -1.07 13.96 5.33
CA VAL A 82 -0.21 13.54 6.45
C VAL A 82 0.38 12.16 6.17
N ALA A 83 1.65 12.16 5.81
CA ALA A 83 2.48 10.96 5.86
C ALA A 83 2.44 10.35 7.27
N PHE A 84 2.04 9.09 7.41
CA PHE A 84 1.92 8.44 8.72
C PHE A 84 3.25 8.46 9.47
N PRO A 85 3.25 8.79 10.77
CA PRO A 85 4.45 8.66 11.58
C PRO A 85 4.81 7.18 11.75
N SER A 86 6.13 6.87 11.75
CA SER A 86 6.61 5.48 11.82
C SER A 86 6.23 4.77 13.12
N ASN A 87 5.95 5.51 14.19
CA ASN A 87 5.56 5.00 15.51
C ASN A 87 4.05 4.95 15.74
N ARG A 88 3.22 5.09 14.70
CA ARG A 88 1.77 4.93 14.81
C ARG A 88 1.42 3.52 15.27
N LEU A 89 0.50 3.42 16.22
CA LEU A 89 -0.01 2.12 16.67
C LEU A 89 -0.76 1.39 15.56
N GLY A 90 -0.60 0.07 15.50
CA GLY A 90 -1.19 -0.80 14.49
C GLY A 90 -0.13 -1.34 13.53
N CYS A 91 -0.51 -1.68 12.31
CA CYS A 91 0.44 -2.03 11.27
C CYS A 91 1.22 -0.77 10.87
N SER A 92 2.52 -0.74 11.12
CA SER A 92 3.34 0.44 10.86
C SER A 92 3.70 0.56 9.38
N HIS A 93 4.09 -0.53 8.75
CA HIS A 93 4.52 -0.59 7.35
C HIS A 93 4.39 -2.00 6.78
N VAL A 94 4.49 -2.08 5.47
CA VAL A 94 4.69 -3.33 4.72
C VAL A 94 6.03 -3.25 4.03
N ALA A 95 6.87 -4.28 4.21
CA ALA A 95 8.18 -4.36 3.58
C ALA A 95 8.09 -5.12 2.24
N LEU A 96 8.67 -4.55 1.20
CA LEU A 96 8.75 -5.11 -0.15
C LEU A 96 10.20 -5.13 -0.61
N THR A 97 10.67 -6.28 -1.10
CA THR A 97 11.97 -6.38 -1.75
C THR A 97 11.87 -5.83 -3.17
N VAL A 98 12.84 -5.01 -3.57
CA VAL A 98 12.93 -4.36 -4.88
C VAL A 98 14.31 -4.58 -5.49
N GLU A 99 14.42 -4.46 -6.84
CA GLU A 99 15.67 -4.68 -7.54
C GLU A 99 16.52 -3.41 -7.69
N ASP A 100 15.92 -2.26 -7.94
CA ASP A 100 16.63 -0.97 -8.14
C ASP A 100 15.94 0.12 -7.31
N LEU A 101 16.35 0.23 -6.06
CA LEU A 101 15.78 1.18 -5.13
C LEU A 101 16.10 2.63 -5.51
N SER A 102 17.23 2.87 -6.17
CA SER A 102 17.59 4.22 -6.61
C SER A 102 16.66 4.70 -7.72
N LEU A 103 16.40 3.86 -8.71
CA LEU A 103 15.43 4.17 -9.78
C LEU A 103 14.01 4.39 -9.22
N ILE A 104 13.59 3.57 -8.27
CA ILE A 104 12.27 3.73 -7.65
C ILE A 104 12.20 5.05 -6.87
N TYR A 105 13.25 5.41 -6.14
CA TYR A 105 13.33 6.67 -5.42
C TYR A 105 13.22 7.88 -6.35
N ASP A 106 13.91 7.84 -7.51
CA ASP A 106 13.81 8.91 -8.50
C ASP A 106 12.39 9.03 -9.05
N ARG A 107 11.74 7.92 -9.40
CA ARG A 107 10.33 7.91 -9.84
C ARG A 107 9.37 8.44 -8.78
N LEU A 108 9.56 8.06 -7.51
CA LEU A 108 8.75 8.54 -6.39
C LEU A 108 8.86 10.07 -6.26
N THR A 109 10.08 10.59 -6.27
CA THR A 109 10.36 12.03 -6.10
C THR A 109 9.88 12.85 -7.30
N GLU A 110 10.10 12.39 -8.52
CA GLU A 110 9.61 13.02 -9.74
C GLU A 110 8.08 13.09 -9.79
N ALA A 111 7.41 12.04 -9.32
CA ALA A 111 5.95 12.00 -9.23
C ALA A 111 5.38 12.74 -8.00
N GLY A 112 6.23 13.28 -7.13
CA GLY A 112 5.83 14.06 -5.95
C GLY A 112 5.41 13.22 -4.73
N TYR A 113 5.68 11.91 -4.71
CA TYR A 113 5.41 11.06 -3.56
C TYR A 113 6.43 11.30 -2.44
N LYS A 114 5.95 11.21 -1.21
CA LYS A 114 6.77 11.49 -0.01
C LYS A 114 7.62 10.29 0.38
N CYS A 115 8.89 10.57 0.69
CA CYS A 115 9.80 9.62 1.31
C CYS A 115 10.30 10.20 2.64
N LYS A 116 10.59 9.34 3.63
CA LYS A 116 11.12 9.81 4.92
C LYS A 116 12.59 10.25 4.83
N SER A 117 13.32 9.69 3.88
CA SER A 117 14.72 10.02 3.56
C SER A 117 15.04 9.61 2.13
N ALA A 118 16.22 9.93 1.64
CA ALA A 118 16.81 9.21 0.51
C ALA A 118 17.15 7.75 0.93
N PRO A 119 17.38 6.83 -0.03
CA PRO A 119 17.79 5.47 0.29
C PRO A 119 19.03 5.42 1.19
N LEU A 120 18.98 4.61 2.25
CA LEU A 120 20.04 4.46 3.25
C LEU A 120 20.62 3.06 3.20
N ILE A 121 21.95 2.96 3.33
CA ILE A 121 22.62 1.66 3.50
C ILE A 121 22.40 1.21 4.93
N ALA A 122 21.87 -0.01 5.09
CA ALA A 122 21.71 -0.63 6.41
C ALA A 122 23.07 -0.88 7.09
N PRO A 123 23.12 -0.85 8.43
CA PRO A 123 24.32 -1.28 9.14
C PRO A 123 24.75 -2.67 8.71
N GLY A 124 26.01 -2.82 8.30
CA GLY A 124 26.54 -4.06 7.74
C GLY A 124 26.62 -4.10 6.20
N GLY A 125 26.07 -3.11 5.50
CA GLY A 125 26.27 -2.89 4.06
C GLY A 125 25.60 -3.90 3.13
N LYS A 126 24.64 -4.71 3.62
CA LYS A 126 24.01 -5.78 2.85
C LYS A 126 22.64 -5.44 2.27
N ALA A 127 22.13 -4.28 2.60
CA ALA A 127 20.83 -3.82 2.09
C ALA A 127 20.81 -2.30 1.98
N LYS A 128 20.02 -1.81 1.04
CA LYS A 128 19.62 -0.42 0.90
C LYS A 128 18.13 -0.30 1.20
N ILE A 129 17.73 0.64 2.03
CA ILE A 129 16.37 0.73 2.57
C ILE A 129 15.81 2.14 2.42
N LEU A 130 14.51 2.22 2.16
CA LEU A 130 13.76 3.45 2.05
C LEU A 130 12.36 3.27 2.63
N TYR A 131 11.88 4.25 3.41
CA TYR A 131 10.46 4.38 3.75
C TYR A 131 9.82 5.43 2.84
N CYS A 132 8.81 5.02 2.06
CA CYS A 132 7.97 5.92 1.28
C CYS A 132 6.51 5.83 1.73
N HIS A 133 5.70 6.76 1.23
CA HIS A 133 4.27 6.82 1.52
C HIS A 133 3.47 6.63 0.26
N ASP A 134 2.41 5.82 0.36
CA ASP A 134 1.39 5.77 -0.67
C ASP A 134 0.56 7.08 -0.69
N PRO A 135 -0.38 7.26 -1.64
CA PRO A 135 -1.18 8.49 -1.73
C PRO A 135 -1.98 8.84 -0.47
N ASP A 136 -2.35 7.85 0.35
CA ASP A 136 -3.10 8.03 1.59
C ASP A 136 -2.20 8.09 2.84
N GLY A 137 -0.88 8.06 2.67
CA GLY A 137 0.10 8.21 3.73
C GLY A 137 0.56 6.93 4.40
N ALA A 138 0.07 5.77 3.96
CA ALA A 138 0.55 4.47 4.46
C ALA A 138 2.04 4.28 4.14
N ILE A 139 2.77 3.66 5.06
CA ILE A 139 4.22 3.47 4.91
C ILE A 139 4.49 2.15 4.19
N LEU A 140 5.30 2.22 3.14
CA LEU A 140 5.96 1.09 2.53
C LEU A 140 7.46 1.15 2.81
N GLU A 141 8.02 0.05 3.28
CA GLU A 141 9.46 -0.16 3.39
C GLU A 141 9.95 -0.84 2.10
N LEU A 142 10.79 -0.19 1.36
CA LEU A 142 11.40 -0.76 0.15
C LEU A 142 12.83 -1.16 0.46
N ILE A 143 13.18 -2.41 0.16
CA ILE A 143 14.49 -3.00 0.50
C ILE A 143 15.11 -3.59 -0.76
N GLU A 144 16.34 -3.16 -1.05
CA GLU A 144 17.20 -3.75 -2.07
C GLU A 144 18.33 -4.50 -1.38
N ASP A 145 18.47 -5.79 -1.63
CA ASP A 145 19.62 -6.60 -1.17
C ASP A 145 20.85 -6.26 -2.01
N LEU A 146 22.03 -6.09 -1.37
CA LEU A 146 23.29 -5.67 -1.99
C LEU A 146 24.32 -6.81 -2.05
#